data_9f1adb2b7c080d6f191c1bb676366620
#
_entry.id   9f1adb2b7c080d6f191c1bb676366620
#
_cell.length_a   1.000
_cell.length_b   1.000
_cell.length_c   1.000
_cell.angle_alpha   90.00
_cell.angle_beta   90.00
_cell.angle_gamma   90.00
#
_symmetry.space_group_name_H-M   'P 1'
#
loop_
_entity.id
_entity.type
_entity.pdbx_description
1 polymer ?
#
loop_
_entity_poly.entity_id
_entity_poly.type
_entity_poly.pdbx_seq_one_letter_code
_entity_poly.pdbx_strand_id
1 'polypeptide(L)'
;AEEATKLIKVVYEVLKPVLSAEEGMAPDAPILHERLAAVSSPALRPGGILEDDAEGMQTNIANKFEFSLGDVEQGFKDADVIVEKETTTQAVHQGYIEPQAGVAHWQADGKVTVWSSSQGQFTVRDQTARFLGIPIGQVKAIPMEIGGGFGAKGITYVEPIAALLSRKTGRPVKVQLTRTEVFEATGPTSGTKIKVKIGATKDGKLIAGEAELIYEAGAFPGSPVGAAVQCMMGQYDIPNGHLTAIDVVINRPKAAAYRAPGAPAAAFCMETALDELAEKLGIDALEFRLMNSGKEGSRRVTGPVNPHVGYIETLQAAKDHQHYNTKLEGKLRGRGVASGFWGNNSGPASAVAVVNSDGTVSLTEGSPDIGGSRVAMAMHVAEVLNIPVEDVKPQVGDTDSIGFTSNTGGSSVTFKTGWACYNAAQSVKQQMVERAAKIWEIPDEDVEYKEAVLQHKSDPELKLTFKQIAARMIPT
;
A
#
# COMPACT_ATOMS: atom_id res chain seq x y z
N ALA A 1 -14.48 28.98 -22.55
CA ALA A 1 -14.98 28.24 -21.38
C ALA A 1 -14.82 29.08 -20.11
N GLU A 2 -13.64 29.54 -19.75
CA GLU A 2 -13.38 30.34 -18.53
C GLU A 2 -14.19 31.63 -18.45
N GLU A 3 -14.37 32.34 -19.59
CA GLU A 3 -15.24 33.52 -19.66
C GLU A 3 -16.70 33.19 -19.39
N ALA A 4 -17.16 32.04 -19.88
CA ALA A 4 -18.55 31.59 -19.65
C ALA A 4 -18.81 31.25 -18.18
N THR A 5 -17.84 30.71 -17.45
CA THR A 5 -18.00 30.42 -16.01
C THR A 5 -18.20 31.69 -15.19
N LYS A 6 -17.63 32.82 -15.60
CA LYS A 6 -17.80 34.12 -14.93
C LYS A 6 -19.21 34.71 -15.08
N LEU A 7 -20.01 34.22 -16.06
CA LEU A 7 -21.38 34.62 -16.28
C LEU A 7 -22.37 33.86 -15.38
N ILE A 8 -21.89 32.76 -14.74
CA ILE A 8 -22.74 31.94 -13.86
C ILE A 8 -22.71 32.56 -12.46
N LYS A 9 -23.85 33.06 -12.01
CA LYS A 9 -24.00 33.59 -10.64
C LYS A 9 -24.53 32.46 -9.75
N VAL A 10 -23.71 32.07 -8.77
CA VAL A 10 -24.07 31.06 -7.75
C VAL A 10 -24.32 31.80 -6.44
N VAL A 11 -25.46 31.47 -5.81
CA VAL A 11 -25.82 31.98 -4.47
C VAL A 11 -25.71 30.80 -3.50
N TYR A 12 -24.89 30.95 -2.45
CA TYR A 12 -24.69 29.95 -1.44
C TYR A 12 -25.33 30.36 -0.10
N GLU A 13 -25.99 29.42 0.55
CA GLU A 13 -26.23 29.45 1.99
C GLU A 13 -25.06 28.76 2.68
N VAL A 14 -24.27 29.51 3.44
CA VAL A 14 -23.06 28.98 4.11
C VAL A 14 -23.47 28.36 5.44
N LEU A 15 -23.34 27.04 5.57
CA LEU A 15 -23.60 26.30 6.80
C LEU A 15 -22.38 26.34 7.74
N LYS A 16 -22.59 26.06 9.03
CA LYS A 16 -21.49 25.94 10.01
C LYS A 16 -20.60 24.74 9.62
N PRO A 17 -19.30 24.93 9.30
CA PRO A 17 -18.42 23.82 8.98
C PRO A 17 -17.95 23.11 10.26
N VAL A 18 -17.58 21.84 10.09
CA VAL A 18 -16.83 21.03 11.04
C VAL A 18 -15.42 20.85 10.51
N LEU A 19 -14.41 21.41 11.16
CA LEU A 19 -13.05 21.51 10.62
C LEU A 19 -12.01 20.67 11.39
N SER A 20 -12.38 20.05 12.52
CA SER A 20 -11.53 19.13 13.27
C SER A 20 -12.31 17.90 13.75
N ALA A 21 -11.60 16.84 14.07
CA ALA A 21 -12.20 15.63 14.61
C ALA A 21 -12.89 15.90 15.97
N GLU A 22 -12.29 16.75 16.82
CA GLU A 22 -12.87 17.13 18.10
C GLU A 22 -14.21 17.85 17.93
N GLU A 23 -14.28 18.81 17.00
CA GLU A 23 -15.55 19.46 16.65
C GLU A 23 -16.57 18.44 16.14
N GLY A 24 -16.13 17.50 15.29
CA GLY A 24 -17.00 16.47 14.70
C GLY A 24 -17.57 15.48 15.70
N MET A 25 -16.85 15.23 16.79
CA MET A 25 -17.29 14.34 17.86
C MET A 25 -18.08 15.06 18.99
N ALA A 26 -18.16 16.38 18.96
CA ALA A 26 -18.92 17.14 19.94
C ALA A 26 -20.41 16.79 19.89
N PRO A 27 -21.12 16.75 21.03
CA PRO A 27 -22.53 16.37 21.08
C PRO A 27 -23.46 17.30 20.28
N ASP A 28 -23.05 18.56 20.06
CA ASP A 28 -23.76 19.58 19.30
C ASP A 28 -23.20 19.81 17.90
N ALA A 29 -22.35 18.91 17.41
CA ALA A 29 -21.75 19.03 16.10
C ALA A 29 -22.82 18.94 14.98
N PRO A 30 -22.73 19.79 13.94
CA PRO A 30 -23.53 19.61 12.75
C PRO A 30 -23.29 18.22 12.14
N ILE A 31 -24.34 17.50 11.82
CA ILE A 31 -24.24 16.17 11.16
C ILE A 31 -23.95 16.37 9.68
N LEU A 32 -22.83 15.83 9.19
CA LEU A 32 -22.37 16.00 7.82
C LEU A 32 -23.01 15.02 6.84
N HIS A 33 -23.39 13.83 7.32
CA HIS A 33 -24.07 12.81 6.53
C HIS A 33 -25.25 12.23 7.31
N GLU A 34 -26.46 12.46 6.85
CA GLU A 34 -27.69 11.91 7.44
C GLU A 34 -27.70 10.36 7.44
N ARG A 35 -27.01 9.75 6.49
CA ARG A 35 -26.88 8.30 6.31
C ARG A 35 -25.42 7.86 6.32
N LEU A 36 -24.71 8.15 7.39
CA LEU A 36 -23.28 7.84 7.48
C LEU A 36 -22.97 6.34 7.30
N ALA A 37 -23.79 5.46 7.84
CA ALA A 37 -23.63 4.02 7.69
C ALA A 37 -23.67 3.56 6.21
N ALA A 38 -24.48 4.21 5.36
CA ALA A 38 -24.58 3.90 3.93
C ALA A 38 -23.38 4.34 3.10
N VAL A 39 -22.61 5.35 3.57
CA VAL A 39 -21.41 5.85 2.88
C VAL A 39 -20.11 5.26 3.44
N SER A 40 -20.16 4.57 4.58
CA SER A 40 -19.02 3.83 5.13
C SER A 40 -18.66 2.64 4.26
N SER A 41 -17.38 2.46 3.96
CA SER A 41 -16.93 1.30 3.16
C SER A 41 -17.01 0.00 3.96
N PRO A 42 -17.75 -1.02 3.49
CA PRO A 42 -17.77 -2.34 4.16
C PRO A 42 -16.40 -2.99 4.32
N ALA A 43 -15.47 -2.69 3.40
CA ALA A 43 -14.11 -3.24 3.42
C ALA A 43 -13.25 -2.71 4.59
N LEU A 44 -13.68 -1.65 5.25
CA LEU A 44 -12.97 -1.06 6.39
C LEU A 44 -13.55 -1.48 7.74
N ARG A 45 -14.61 -2.28 7.75
CA ARG A 45 -15.22 -2.82 8.97
C ARG A 45 -14.72 -4.24 9.22
N PRO A 46 -13.91 -4.49 10.26
CA PRO A 46 -13.71 -5.86 10.73
C PRO A 46 -15.05 -6.38 11.26
N GLY A 47 -15.62 -7.36 10.55
CA GLY A 47 -16.86 -7.97 10.98
C GLY A 47 -18.11 -7.71 10.13
N GLY A 48 -18.04 -6.85 9.10
CA GLY A 48 -19.01 -6.81 7.99
C GLY A 48 -20.48 -6.74 8.31
N ILE A 49 -20.89 -6.23 9.47
CA ILE A 49 -22.30 -6.12 9.82
C ILE A 49 -22.80 -4.77 9.29
N LEU A 50 -23.48 -4.82 8.15
CA LEU A 50 -24.49 -3.84 7.79
C LEU A 50 -25.68 -4.14 8.70
N GLU A 51 -25.66 -3.63 9.91
CA GLU A 51 -26.90 -3.62 10.69
C GLU A 51 -27.79 -2.53 10.09
N ASP A 52 -28.98 -2.93 9.65
CA ASP A 52 -30.08 -2.03 9.31
C ASP A 52 -30.53 -1.20 10.51
N ASP A 53 -29.96 -1.43 11.69
CA ASP A 53 -30.26 -0.79 12.96
C ASP A 53 -29.51 0.54 13.22
N ALA A 54 -28.85 1.11 12.23
CA ALA A 54 -28.29 2.48 12.33
C ALA A 54 -29.36 3.59 12.24
N GLU A 55 -30.64 3.25 12.29
CA GLU A 55 -31.69 4.21 12.54
C GLU A 55 -31.58 4.76 13.96
N GLY A 56 -30.88 5.90 14.11
CA GLY A 56 -30.91 6.67 15.35
C GLY A 56 -29.59 7.28 15.84
N MET A 57 -28.42 6.86 15.37
CA MET A 57 -27.15 7.50 15.76
C MET A 57 -26.72 8.54 14.73
N GLN A 58 -27.20 9.76 14.89
CA GLN A 58 -26.64 10.89 14.15
C GLN A 58 -25.27 11.25 14.76
N THR A 59 -24.19 10.93 14.07
CA THR A 59 -22.83 11.18 14.48
C THR A 59 -21.93 11.39 13.27
N ASN A 60 -20.83 12.12 13.44
CA ASN A 60 -19.78 12.22 12.44
C ASN A 60 -18.68 11.14 12.61
N ILE A 61 -18.84 10.22 13.56
CA ILE A 61 -17.95 9.05 13.73
C ILE A 61 -18.35 8.01 12.68
N ALA A 62 -17.48 7.80 11.71
CA ALA A 62 -17.71 6.88 10.60
C ALA A 62 -17.39 5.43 10.96
N ASN A 63 -16.35 5.20 11.76
CA ASN A 63 -15.95 3.88 12.25
C ASN A 63 -15.31 4.01 13.63
N LYS A 64 -15.47 2.98 14.44
CA LYS A 64 -14.78 2.78 15.70
C LYS A 64 -14.28 1.35 15.79
N PHE A 65 -13.01 1.17 16.12
CA PHE A 65 -12.39 -0.13 16.32
C PHE A 65 -11.92 -0.20 17.77
N GLU A 66 -12.13 -1.35 18.41
CA GLU A 66 -11.66 -1.62 19.77
C GLU A 66 -10.97 -2.98 19.80
N PHE A 67 -9.82 -3.04 20.45
CA PHE A 67 -9.04 -4.26 20.64
C PHE A 67 -8.55 -4.32 22.07
N SER A 68 -8.61 -5.52 22.66
CA SER A 68 -8.13 -5.77 24.02
C SER A 68 -7.36 -7.08 24.10
N LEU A 69 -6.34 -7.10 24.93
CA LEU A 69 -5.54 -8.27 25.28
C LEU A 69 -5.20 -8.20 26.77
N GLY A 70 -5.40 -9.29 27.50
CA GLY A 70 -5.11 -9.34 28.95
C GLY A 70 -5.99 -8.39 29.78
N ASP A 71 -5.43 -7.89 30.89
CA ASP A 71 -6.05 -6.93 31.79
C ASP A 71 -5.18 -5.66 31.88
N VAL A 72 -5.54 -4.65 31.09
CA VAL A 72 -4.75 -3.41 30.99
C VAL A 72 -4.74 -2.61 32.27
N GLU A 73 -5.86 -2.61 33.04
CA GLU A 73 -5.94 -1.89 34.32
C GLU A 73 -5.02 -2.52 35.36
N GLN A 74 -5.01 -3.86 35.46
CA GLN A 74 -4.10 -4.57 36.32
C GLN A 74 -2.65 -4.38 35.87
N GLY A 75 -2.39 -4.44 34.59
CA GLY A 75 -1.05 -4.22 34.02
C GLY A 75 -0.50 -2.83 34.38
N PHE A 76 -1.32 -1.76 34.40
CA PHE A 76 -0.88 -0.42 34.87
C PHE A 76 -0.70 -0.32 36.38
N LYS A 77 -1.45 -1.09 37.19
CA LYS A 77 -1.22 -1.15 38.65
C LYS A 77 0.11 -1.84 38.95
N ASP A 78 0.50 -2.80 38.18
CA ASP A 78 1.73 -3.59 38.33
C ASP A 78 2.96 -2.89 37.72
N ALA A 79 2.78 -1.81 36.96
CA ALA A 79 3.85 -1.06 36.34
C ALA A 79 4.59 -0.16 37.36
N ASP A 80 5.90 -0.23 37.34
CA ASP A 80 6.75 0.65 38.19
C ASP A 80 6.94 2.03 37.54
N VAL A 81 6.96 2.12 36.22
CA VAL A 81 7.10 3.38 35.48
C VAL A 81 6.05 3.45 34.36
N ILE A 82 5.37 4.58 34.31
CA ILE A 82 4.34 4.86 33.31
C ILE A 82 4.72 6.13 32.54
N VAL A 83 4.49 6.12 31.24
CA VAL A 83 4.59 7.27 30.36
C VAL A 83 3.27 7.44 29.62
N GLU A 84 2.78 8.68 29.57
CA GLU A 84 1.65 9.10 28.76
C GLU A 84 2.13 10.14 27.75
N LYS A 85 1.71 9.98 26.48
CA LYS A 85 2.07 10.89 25.40
C LYS A 85 0.86 11.18 24.54
N GLU A 86 0.69 12.45 24.17
CA GLU A 86 -0.26 12.87 23.14
C GLU A 86 0.51 13.50 21.99
N THR A 87 0.18 13.13 20.77
CA THR A 87 0.73 13.71 19.56
C THR A 87 -0.37 14.10 18.58
N THR A 88 -0.13 15.16 17.82
CA THR A 88 -0.99 15.58 16.71
C THR A 88 -0.19 15.70 15.44
N THR A 89 -0.80 15.33 14.31
CA THR A 89 -0.24 15.59 12.99
C THR A 89 -1.25 16.34 12.12
N GLN A 90 -0.76 17.22 11.27
CA GLN A 90 -1.60 17.92 10.31
C GLN A 90 -1.94 17.03 9.13
N ALA A 91 -3.07 17.29 8.47
CA ALA A 91 -3.34 16.76 7.15
C ALA A 91 -2.32 17.30 6.15
N VAL A 92 -1.62 16.42 5.45
CA VAL A 92 -0.53 16.77 4.52
C VAL A 92 -0.75 16.10 3.18
N HIS A 93 -0.67 16.89 2.10
CA HIS A 93 -0.75 16.35 0.74
C HIS A 93 0.54 15.63 0.36
N GLN A 94 0.45 14.54 -0.43
CA GLN A 94 1.58 13.70 -0.86
C GLN A 94 2.62 14.45 -1.72
N GLY A 95 2.25 15.57 -2.31
CA GLY A 95 3.15 16.48 -3.01
C GLY A 95 3.84 15.88 -4.24
N TYR A 96 3.22 14.86 -4.90
CA TYR A 96 3.77 14.29 -6.14
C TYR A 96 3.90 15.37 -7.23
N ILE A 97 4.99 15.29 -8.01
CA ILE A 97 5.33 16.32 -9.01
C ILE A 97 4.35 16.29 -10.19
N GLU A 98 4.00 15.12 -10.68
CA GLU A 98 3.03 14.96 -11.77
C GLU A 98 1.59 15.15 -11.27
N PRO A 99 0.82 16.16 -11.77
CA PRO A 99 -0.60 16.29 -11.49
C PRO A 99 -1.40 15.08 -12.00
N GLN A 100 -2.62 14.90 -11.50
CA GLN A 100 -3.56 13.95 -12.09
C GLN A 100 -3.87 14.36 -13.51
N ALA A 101 -3.75 13.40 -14.43
CA ALA A 101 -4.07 13.58 -15.83
C ALA A 101 -4.65 12.29 -16.41
N GLY A 102 -5.62 12.43 -17.29
CA GLY A 102 -6.22 11.33 -18.04
C GLY A 102 -6.64 11.77 -19.43
N VAL A 103 -6.51 10.87 -20.39
CA VAL A 103 -7.05 11.02 -21.74
C VAL A 103 -8.11 9.95 -21.92
N ALA A 104 -9.25 10.29 -22.51
CA ALA A 104 -10.25 9.30 -22.88
C ALA A 104 -10.69 9.48 -24.33
N HIS A 105 -10.96 8.37 -24.97
CA HIS A 105 -11.56 8.33 -26.32
C HIS A 105 -12.76 7.39 -26.32
N TRP A 106 -13.96 7.96 -26.43
CA TRP A 106 -15.19 7.21 -26.61
C TRP A 106 -15.37 6.91 -28.08
N GLN A 107 -15.30 5.64 -28.44
CA GLN A 107 -15.38 5.17 -29.84
C GLN A 107 -16.82 5.03 -30.32
N ALA A 108 -17.01 5.00 -31.63
CA ALA A 108 -18.34 4.90 -32.25
C ALA A 108 -19.06 3.55 -31.94
N ASP A 109 -18.30 2.50 -31.63
CA ASP A 109 -18.82 1.19 -31.22
C ASP A 109 -19.28 1.13 -29.75
N GLY A 110 -19.18 2.23 -29.02
CA GLY A 110 -19.56 2.34 -27.61
C GLY A 110 -18.47 2.01 -26.61
N LYS A 111 -17.29 1.60 -27.06
CA LYS A 111 -16.14 1.37 -26.18
C LYS A 111 -15.45 2.68 -25.83
N VAL A 112 -14.81 2.70 -24.68
CA VAL A 112 -13.97 3.81 -24.24
C VAL A 112 -12.58 3.33 -23.87
N THR A 113 -11.58 3.95 -24.47
CA THR A 113 -10.17 3.77 -24.06
C THR A 113 -9.75 4.93 -23.19
N VAL A 114 -9.13 4.62 -22.05
CA VAL A 114 -8.65 5.59 -21.08
C VAL A 114 -7.14 5.39 -20.88
N TRP A 115 -6.36 6.43 -21.09
CA TRP A 115 -4.94 6.49 -20.77
C TRP A 115 -4.80 7.29 -19.47
N SER A 116 -4.15 6.72 -18.46
CA SER A 116 -4.09 7.31 -17.12
C SER A 116 -2.74 7.07 -16.44
N SER A 117 -2.22 8.11 -15.78
CA SER A 117 -1.12 7.99 -14.85
C SER A 117 -1.64 7.64 -13.45
N SER A 118 -2.04 6.40 -13.25
CA SER A 118 -2.63 5.89 -12.00
C SER A 118 -1.83 4.72 -11.43
N GLN A 119 -2.10 4.40 -10.16
CA GLN A 119 -1.48 3.25 -9.48
C GLN A 119 -2.13 1.90 -9.83
N GLY A 120 -3.14 1.87 -10.71
CA GLY A 120 -3.80 0.64 -11.11
C GLY A 120 -4.78 0.82 -12.26
N GLN A 121 -4.42 0.31 -13.45
CA GLN A 121 -5.28 0.38 -14.64
C GLN A 121 -6.62 -0.36 -14.45
N PHE A 122 -6.64 -1.44 -13.71
CA PHE A 122 -7.89 -2.16 -13.42
C PHE A 122 -8.83 -1.34 -12.53
N THR A 123 -8.28 -0.59 -11.55
CA THR A 123 -9.07 0.35 -10.75
C THR A 123 -9.63 1.48 -11.62
N VAL A 124 -8.85 2.01 -12.56
CA VAL A 124 -9.32 3.02 -13.52
C VAL A 124 -10.46 2.48 -14.36
N ARG A 125 -10.31 1.28 -14.91
CA ARG A 125 -11.36 0.61 -15.69
C ARG A 125 -12.65 0.46 -14.89
N ASP A 126 -12.55 -0.14 -13.72
CA ASP A 126 -13.70 -0.53 -12.89
C ASP A 126 -14.44 0.70 -12.34
N GLN A 127 -13.70 1.71 -11.84
CA GLN A 127 -14.31 2.94 -11.34
C GLN A 127 -14.88 3.78 -12.48
N THR A 128 -14.22 3.90 -13.63
CA THR A 128 -14.75 4.61 -14.80
C THR A 128 -16.05 3.95 -15.28
N ALA A 129 -16.09 2.62 -15.40
CA ALA A 129 -17.29 1.91 -15.78
C ALA A 129 -18.44 2.14 -14.78
N ARG A 130 -18.14 2.06 -13.48
CA ARG A 130 -19.11 2.28 -12.40
C ARG A 130 -19.69 3.70 -12.41
N PHE A 131 -18.85 4.73 -12.52
CA PHE A 131 -19.30 6.13 -12.52
C PHE A 131 -20.13 6.48 -13.77
N LEU A 132 -19.85 5.86 -14.89
CA LEU A 132 -20.58 6.09 -16.14
C LEU A 132 -21.79 5.18 -16.33
N GLY A 133 -21.99 4.21 -15.44
CA GLY A 133 -23.09 3.25 -15.52
C GLY A 133 -23.03 2.35 -16.75
N ILE A 134 -21.82 1.96 -17.19
CA ILE A 134 -21.58 1.12 -18.37
C ILE A 134 -20.92 -0.21 -17.99
N PRO A 135 -21.07 -1.26 -18.81
CA PRO A 135 -20.38 -2.53 -18.58
C PRO A 135 -18.86 -2.39 -18.53
N ILE A 136 -18.20 -3.12 -17.63
CA ILE A 136 -16.74 -3.13 -17.46
C ILE A 136 -16.01 -3.46 -18.76
N GLY A 137 -16.54 -4.39 -19.56
CA GLY A 137 -15.95 -4.78 -20.85
C GLY A 137 -15.99 -3.71 -21.96
N GLN A 138 -16.68 -2.57 -21.69
CA GLN A 138 -16.64 -1.41 -22.59
C GLN A 138 -15.51 -0.44 -22.26
N VAL A 139 -14.80 -0.63 -21.15
CA VAL A 139 -13.71 0.26 -20.72
C VAL A 139 -12.39 -0.46 -20.83
N LYS A 140 -11.50 0.06 -21.68
CA LYS A 140 -10.09 -0.31 -21.74
C LYS A 140 -9.27 0.76 -21.05
N ALA A 141 -8.47 0.38 -20.04
CA ALA A 141 -7.55 1.29 -19.38
C ALA A 141 -6.09 0.93 -19.73
N ILE A 142 -5.35 1.92 -20.22
CA ILE A 142 -3.95 1.82 -20.60
C ILE A 142 -3.13 2.59 -19.57
N PRO A 143 -2.24 1.93 -18.82
CA PRO A 143 -1.36 2.59 -17.87
C PRO A 143 -0.32 3.44 -18.60
N MET A 144 -0.08 4.64 -18.08
CA MET A 144 0.98 5.54 -18.53
C MET A 144 2.06 5.62 -17.46
N GLU A 145 3.20 6.23 -17.79
CA GLU A 145 4.24 6.52 -16.81
C GLU A 145 3.70 7.39 -15.69
N ILE A 146 4.18 7.21 -14.46
CA ILE A 146 3.68 7.87 -13.27
C ILE A 146 4.77 8.70 -12.63
N GLY A 147 4.58 9.99 -12.59
CA GLY A 147 5.47 10.97 -11.93
C GLY A 147 5.20 11.12 -10.43
N GLY A 148 5.07 9.99 -9.74
CA GLY A 148 4.77 9.88 -8.30
C GLY A 148 3.28 9.74 -8.02
N GLY A 149 2.96 9.06 -6.93
CA GLY A 149 1.58 8.86 -6.47
C GLY A 149 1.51 8.71 -4.96
N PHE A 150 2.42 7.91 -4.39
CA PHE A 150 2.57 7.66 -2.95
C PHE A 150 1.30 7.16 -2.25
N GLY A 151 0.33 6.66 -3.01
CA GLY A 151 -1.00 6.23 -2.57
C GLY A 151 -2.14 7.10 -3.09
N ALA A 152 -1.92 8.38 -3.41
CA ALA A 152 -2.99 9.29 -3.82
C ALA A 152 -3.57 8.99 -5.22
N LYS A 153 -2.79 8.37 -6.12
CA LYS A 153 -3.25 7.99 -7.45
C LYS A 153 -3.84 6.56 -7.49
N GLY A 154 -4.22 6.02 -6.33
CA GLY A 154 -4.87 4.71 -6.21
C GLY A 154 -6.35 4.67 -6.58
N ILE A 155 -6.96 5.82 -6.81
CA ILE A 155 -8.37 5.99 -7.24
C ILE A 155 -8.42 6.93 -8.45
N THR A 156 -9.57 6.93 -9.16
CA THR A 156 -9.78 7.86 -10.29
C THR A 156 -10.23 9.24 -9.81
N TYR A 157 -9.81 10.27 -10.54
CA TYR A 157 -10.27 11.64 -10.37
C TYR A 157 -10.81 12.24 -11.68
N VAL A 158 -9.97 12.28 -12.70
CA VAL A 158 -10.28 12.98 -13.97
C VAL A 158 -10.72 12.04 -15.10
N GLU A 159 -10.45 10.75 -15.00
CA GLU A 159 -10.67 9.77 -16.05
C GLU A 159 -12.14 9.61 -16.43
N PRO A 160 -13.11 9.48 -15.49
CA PRO A 160 -14.51 9.40 -15.82
C PRO A 160 -15.03 10.70 -16.44
N ILE A 161 -14.48 11.85 -16.02
CA ILE A 161 -14.83 13.17 -16.58
C ILE A 161 -14.37 13.26 -18.02
N ALA A 162 -13.11 12.88 -18.29
CA ALA A 162 -12.55 12.84 -19.65
C ALA A 162 -13.39 11.92 -20.56
N ALA A 163 -13.78 10.74 -20.07
CA ALA A 163 -14.62 9.80 -20.82
C ALA A 163 -16.02 10.35 -21.13
N LEU A 164 -16.67 11.00 -20.16
CA LEU A 164 -17.98 11.64 -20.37
C LEU A 164 -17.89 12.78 -21.38
N LEU A 165 -16.87 13.63 -21.29
CA LEU A 165 -16.64 14.72 -22.23
C LEU A 165 -16.30 14.20 -23.63
N SER A 166 -15.53 13.11 -23.75
CA SER A 166 -15.26 12.45 -25.00
C SER A 166 -16.54 11.92 -25.67
N ARG A 167 -17.42 11.29 -24.88
CA ARG A 167 -18.76 10.86 -25.36
C ARG A 167 -19.57 12.02 -25.90
N LYS A 168 -19.59 13.16 -25.18
CA LYS A 168 -20.37 14.35 -25.58
C LYS A 168 -19.82 15.03 -26.84
N THR A 169 -18.50 15.03 -27.03
CA THR A 169 -17.85 15.76 -28.13
C THR A 169 -17.58 14.89 -29.35
N GLY A 170 -17.63 13.56 -29.20
CA GLY A 170 -17.22 12.62 -30.24
C GLY A 170 -15.73 12.69 -30.59
N ARG A 171 -14.88 13.19 -29.67
CA ARG A 171 -13.44 13.38 -29.84
C ARG A 171 -12.65 12.89 -28.63
N PRO A 172 -11.36 12.55 -28.78
CA PRO A 172 -10.50 12.36 -27.63
C PRO A 172 -10.43 13.60 -26.75
N VAL A 173 -10.52 13.42 -25.43
CA VAL A 173 -10.47 14.52 -24.45
C VAL A 173 -9.41 14.23 -23.41
N LYS A 174 -8.53 15.20 -23.17
CA LYS A 174 -7.58 15.22 -22.06
C LYS A 174 -8.10 16.12 -20.94
N VAL A 175 -8.10 15.62 -19.72
CA VAL A 175 -8.32 16.42 -18.50
C VAL A 175 -7.08 16.30 -17.65
N GLN A 176 -6.58 17.42 -17.18
CA GLN A 176 -5.42 17.52 -16.29
C GLN A 176 -5.69 18.57 -15.23
N LEU A 177 -5.44 18.23 -13.97
CA LEU A 177 -5.52 19.18 -12.86
C LEU A 177 -4.34 20.15 -12.89
N THR A 178 -4.59 21.39 -12.52
CA THR A 178 -3.54 22.34 -12.16
C THR A 178 -2.93 21.95 -10.80
N ARG A 179 -1.80 22.55 -10.42
CA ARG A 179 -1.22 22.29 -9.09
C ARG A 179 -2.13 22.72 -7.95
N THR A 180 -2.85 23.81 -8.09
CA THR A 180 -3.84 24.26 -7.12
C THR A 180 -4.97 23.24 -6.96
N GLU A 181 -5.55 22.79 -8.07
CA GLU A 181 -6.61 21.77 -8.06
C GLU A 181 -6.15 20.43 -7.47
N VAL A 182 -4.87 20.04 -7.68
CA VAL A 182 -4.31 18.87 -7.04
C VAL A 182 -4.37 18.99 -5.52
N PHE A 183 -4.01 20.14 -4.96
CA PHE A 183 -4.04 20.34 -3.51
C PHE A 183 -5.43 20.54 -2.93
N GLU A 184 -6.36 21.08 -3.70
CA GLU A 184 -7.73 21.41 -3.24
C GLU A 184 -8.74 20.31 -3.50
N ALA A 185 -8.59 19.54 -4.61
CA ALA A 185 -9.58 18.58 -5.06
C ALA A 185 -9.16 17.11 -4.89
N THR A 186 -7.92 16.83 -4.47
CA THR A 186 -7.48 15.45 -4.18
C THR A 186 -7.21 15.27 -2.69
N GLY A 187 -7.11 14.00 -2.24
CA GLY A 187 -7.04 13.70 -0.81
C GLY A 187 -5.64 13.85 -0.23
N PRO A 188 -5.49 14.60 0.88
CA PRO A 188 -4.29 14.56 1.73
C PRO A 188 -4.26 13.27 2.58
N THR A 189 -3.16 13.04 3.31
CA THR A 189 -3.23 12.13 4.48
C THR A 189 -4.09 12.75 5.58
N SER A 190 -4.56 11.91 6.52
CA SER A 190 -5.37 12.38 7.65
C SER A 190 -4.60 13.31 8.58
N GLY A 191 -5.25 14.32 9.10
CA GLY A 191 -4.89 14.91 10.39
C GLY A 191 -5.18 13.89 11.49
N THR A 192 -4.34 13.85 12.52
CA THR A 192 -4.47 12.86 13.61
C THR A 192 -4.29 13.46 14.97
N LYS A 193 -4.97 12.85 15.94
CA LYS A 193 -4.71 13.03 17.37
C LYS A 193 -4.58 11.64 18.00
N ILE A 194 -3.43 11.36 18.59
CA ILE A 194 -3.13 10.05 19.14
C ILE A 194 -2.64 10.21 20.57
N LYS A 195 -3.26 9.47 21.47
CA LYS A 195 -2.82 9.32 22.86
C LYS A 195 -2.30 7.92 23.07
N VAL A 196 -1.21 7.80 23.81
CA VAL A 196 -0.67 6.51 24.23
C VAL A 196 -0.27 6.58 25.70
N LYS A 197 -0.54 5.50 26.40
CA LYS A 197 -0.08 5.23 27.76
C LYS A 197 0.61 3.88 27.76
N ILE A 198 1.85 3.83 28.25
CA ILE A 198 2.64 2.60 28.32
C ILE A 198 3.24 2.47 29.72
N GLY A 199 3.31 1.22 30.20
CA GLY A 199 3.83 0.88 31.53
C GLY A 199 4.85 -0.24 31.44
N ALA A 200 5.93 -0.11 32.20
CA ALA A 200 6.98 -1.11 32.32
C ALA A 200 7.38 -1.34 33.79
N THR A 201 7.98 -2.50 34.04
CA THR A 201 8.65 -2.84 35.31
C THR A 201 10.01 -2.12 35.40
N LYS A 202 10.63 -2.08 36.57
CA LYS A 202 11.94 -1.44 36.81
C LYS A 202 13.08 -2.06 35.98
N ASP A 203 12.96 -3.34 35.64
CA ASP A 203 13.92 -4.05 34.80
C ASP A 203 13.64 -3.84 33.29
N GLY A 204 12.67 -2.98 32.92
CA GLY A 204 12.44 -2.54 31.57
C GLY A 204 11.47 -3.41 30.77
N LYS A 205 10.75 -4.34 31.36
CA LYS A 205 9.76 -5.15 30.65
C LYS A 205 8.45 -4.39 30.50
N LEU A 206 7.97 -4.22 29.26
CA LEU A 206 6.65 -3.70 28.95
C LEU A 206 5.57 -4.67 29.45
N ILE A 207 4.62 -4.17 30.23
CA ILE A 207 3.54 -4.97 30.82
C ILE A 207 2.14 -4.43 30.51
N ALA A 208 2.01 -3.16 30.16
CA ALA A 208 0.74 -2.55 29.80
C ALA A 208 0.88 -1.52 28.68
N GLY A 209 -0.12 -1.44 27.82
CA GLY A 209 -0.21 -0.43 26.77
C GLY A 209 -1.65 -0.08 26.43
N GLU A 210 -1.98 1.21 26.41
CA GLU A 210 -3.27 1.73 26.01
C GLU A 210 -3.07 2.82 24.97
N ALA A 211 -3.91 2.86 23.91
CA ALA A 211 -3.88 3.97 22.97
C ALA A 211 -5.26 4.30 22.40
N GLU A 212 -5.49 5.61 22.19
CA GLU A 212 -6.61 6.16 21.45
C GLU A 212 -6.09 6.88 20.20
N LEU A 213 -6.57 6.44 19.03
CA LEU A 213 -6.19 6.99 17.74
C LEU A 213 -7.42 7.65 17.10
N ILE A 214 -7.38 8.96 16.87
CA ILE A 214 -8.43 9.73 16.21
C ILE A 214 -7.87 10.24 14.89
N TYR A 215 -8.56 9.90 13.78
CA TYR A 215 -8.14 10.23 12.41
C TYR A 215 -9.25 10.98 11.67
N GLU A 216 -8.87 12.07 11.03
CA GLU A 216 -9.77 12.85 10.16
C GLU A 216 -9.94 12.13 8.81
N ALA A 217 -11.19 11.75 8.49
CA ALA A 217 -11.53 11.13 7.21
C ALA A 217 -11.66 12.14 6.06
N GLY A 218 -11.83 13.42 6.39
CA GLY A 218 -12.31 14.41 5.44
C GLY A 218 -13.79 14.23 5.16
N ALA A 219 -14.27 14.67 4.01
CA ALA A 219 -15.69 14.74 3.67
C ALA A 219 -16.42 13.39 3.55
N PHE A 220 -15.71 12.29 3.47
CA PHE A 220 -16.28 10.93 3.39
C PHE A 220 -15.49 9.94 4.25
N PRO A 221 -16.14 8.88 4.77
CA PRO A 221 -15.50 7.83 5.56
C PRO A 221 -14.28 7.19 4.90
N GLY A 222 -13.39 6.62 5.73
CA GLY A 222 -12.28 5.79 5.28
C GLY A 222 -10.92 6.48 5.41
N SER A 223 -10.63 7.04 6.60
CA SER A 223 -9.26 7.35 6.99
C SER A 223 -8.44 6.06 7.15
N PRO A 224 -7.10 6.15 7.18
CA PRO A 224 -6.24 4.98 7.38
C PRO A 224 -6.14 4.53 8.86
N VAL A 225 -7.09 4.89 9.73
CA VAL A 225 -7.05 4.56 11.16
C VAL A 225 -7.03 3.07 11.43
N GLY A 226 -7.72 2.26 10.62
CA GLY A 226 -7.72 0.81 10.74
C GLY A 226 -6.34 0.18 10.50
N ALA A 227 -5.54 0.75 9.58
CA ALA A 227 -4.16 0.33 9.38
C ALA A 227 -3.25 0.88 10.49
N ALA A 228 -3.49 2.10 10.95
CA ALA A 228 -2.74 2.74 12.03
C ALA A 228 -2.79 1.92 13.32
N VAL A 229 -3.97 1.48 13.75
CA VAL A 229 -4.15 0.72 14.99
C VAL A 229 -3.44 -0.64 14.94
N GLN A 230 -3.37 -1.27 13.75
CA GLN A 230 -2.60 -2.50 13.57
C GLN A 230 -1.09 -2.28 13.73
N CYS A 231 -0.61 -1.07 13.42
CA CYS A 231 0.81 -0.71 13.49
C CYS A 231 1.20 -0.11 14.84
N MET A 232 0.26 0.32 15.67
CA MET A 232 0.52 1.09 16.90
C MET A 232 1.45 0.38 17.88
N MET A 233 1.20 -0.91 18.11
CA MET A 233 1.95 -1.74 19.05
C MET A 233 2.42 -3.05 18.39
N GLY A 234 2.33 -3.16 17.06
CA GLY A 234 2.48 -4.43 16.34
C GLY A 234 3.86 -5.08 16.44
N GLN A 235 4.91 -4.31 16.70
CA GLN A 235 6.28 -4.77 16.83
C GLN A 235 6.69 -5.18 18.25
N TYR A 236 5.85 -4.93 19.25
CA TYR A 236 6.17 -5.18 20.68
C TYR A 236 5.35 -6.30 21.28
N ASP A 237 5.92 -6.99 22.26
CA ASP A 237 5.29 -8.02 23.07
C ASP A 237 4.70 -7.37 24.34
N ILE A 238 3.44 -6.97 24.29
CA ILE A 238 2.72 -6.31 25.36
C ILE A 238 1.59 -7.24 25.83
N PRO A 239 1.68 -7.81 27.05
CA PRO A 239 0.73 -8.82 27.52
C PRO A 239 -0.65 -8.25 27.86
N ASN A 240 -0.74 -6.96 28.23
CA ASN A 240 -1.99 -6.31 28.60
C ASN A 240 -2.14 -5.04 27.76
N GLY A 241 -3.11 -5.01 26.85
CA GLY A 241 -3.28 -3.88 25.95
C GLY A 241 -4.72 -3.55 25.63
N HIS A 242 -5.00 -2.25 25.42
CA HIS A 242 -6.28 -1.75 24.94
C HIS A 242 -6.05 -0.68 23.87
N LEU A 243 -6.69 -0.83 22.71
CA LEU A 243 -6.58 0.09 21.58
C LEU A 243 -7.96 0.52 21.12
N THR A 244 -8.18 1.83 21.04
CA THR A 244 -9.36 2.44 20.41
C THR A 244 -8.93 3.25 19.19
N ALA A 245 -9.62 3.08 18.07
CA ALA A 245 -9.34 3.80 16.85
C ALA A 245 -10.63 4.35 16.23
N ILE A 246 -10.65 5.65 15.94
CA ILE A 246 -11.86 6.40 15.56
C ILE A 246 -11.62 7.12 14.23
N ASP A 247 -12.55 6.90 13.29
CA ASP A 247 -12.61 7.55 11.98
C ASP A 247 -13.67 8.65 12.01
N VAL A 248 -13.30 9.92 11.79
CA VAL A 248 -14.22 11.05 11.92
C VAL A 248 -14.35 11.81 10.60
N VAL A 249 -15.57 11.98 10.10
CA VAL A 249 -15.84 12.83 8.93
C VAL A 249 -15.84 14.30 9.31
N ILE A 250 -15.25 15.14 8.45
CA ILE A 250 -15.11 16.58 8.64
C ILE A 250 -15.20 17.30 7.28
N ASN A 251 -15.43 18.61 7.26
CA ASN A 251 -15.51 19.42 6.03
C ASN A 251 -14.12 19.78 5.47
N ARG A 252 -13.35 18.75 5.14
CA ARG A 252 -12.04 18.84 4.44
C ARG A 252 -12.01 17.86 3.26
N PRO A 253 -11.07 17.97 2.31
CA PRO A 253 -10.91 16.96 1.26
C PRO A 253 -10.84 15.55 1.84
N LYS A 254 -11.47 14.58 1.16
CA LYS A 254 -11.46 13.17 1.57
C LYS A 254 -10.03 12.69 1.73
N ALA A 255 -9.69 12.15 2.89
CA ALA A 255 -8.37 11.58 3.12
C ALA A 255 -8.04 10.48 2.11
N ALA A 256 -6.82 10.49 1.58
CA ALA A 256 -6.30 9.48 0.69
C ALA A 256 -5.08 8.76 1.31
N ALA A 257 -4.72 7.63 0.73
CA ALA A 257 -3.54 6.90 1.15
C ALA A 257 -2.27 7.74 0.94
N TYR A 258 -1.39 7.74 1.92
CA TYR A 258 -0.05 8.31 1.80
C TYR A 258 0.98 7.39 2.45
N ARG A 259 1.84 6.78 1.65
CA ARG A 259 3.04 5.97 1.99
C ARG A 259 3.01 5.36 3.40
N ALA A 260 2.64 4.07 3.51
CA ALA A 260 2.28 3.38 4.75
C ALA A 260 1.11 4.07 5.51
N PRO A 261 -0.12 4.14 4.90
CA PRO A 261 -1.22 4.93 5.43
C PRO A 261 -1.49 4.68 6.91
N GLY A 262 -1.43 5.74 7.71
CA GLY A 262 -1.67 5.71 9.16
C GLY A 262 -0.49 5.27 10.03
N ALA A 263 0.38 4.39 9.56
CA ALA A 263 1.49 3.85 10.34
C ALA A 263 2.51 4.90 10.81
N PRO A 264 2.92 5.92 10.01
CA PRO A 264 3.88 6.91 10.48
C PRO A 264 3.41 7.72 11.68
N ALA A 265 2.13 8.13 11.72
CA ALA A 265 1.58 8.88 12.85
C ALA A 265 1.47 8.01 14.10
N ALA A 266 1.04 6.75 13.95
CA ALA A 266 1.00 5.79 15.05
C ALA A 266 2.39 5.51 15.61
N ALA A 267 3.37 5.24 14.74
CA ALA A 267 4.76 5.02 15.14
C ALA A 267 5.36 6.25 15.83
N PHE A 268 5.11 7.47 15.32
CA PHE A 268 5.61 8.70 15.93
C PHE A 268 5.17 8.83 17.39
N CYS A 269 3.90 8.56 17.69
CA CYS A 269 3.39 8.62 19.06
C CYS A 269 4.00 7.52 19.94
N MET A 270 3.96 6.27 19.49
CA MET A 270 4.42 5.11 20.24
C MET A 270 5.92 5.15 20.52
N GLU A 271 6.73 5.41 19.48
CA GLU A 271 8.18 5.39 19.58
C GLU A 271 8.72 6.54 20.44
N THR A 272 8.04 7.72 20.42
CA THR A 272 8.37 8.84 21.33
C THR A 272 8.08 8.47 22.77
N ALA A 273 6.97 7.78 23.04
CA ALA A 273 6.66 7.32 24.40
C ALA A 273 7.65 6.25 24.90
N LEU A 274 8.08 5.35 24.01
CA LEU A 274 9.08 4.32 24.33
C LEU A 274 10.45 4.92 24.65
N ASP A 275 10.88 5.93 23.89
CA ASP A 275 12.15 6.63 24.15
C ASP A 275 12.11 7.31 25.51
N GLU A 276 11.00 7.99 25.85
CA GLU A 276 10.83 8.61 27.19
C GLU A 276 10.80 7.57 28.31
N LEU A 277 10.18 6.41 28.09
CA LEU A 277 10.14 5.33 29.06
C LEU A 277 11.53 4.70 29.25
N ALA A 278 12.28 4.46 28.19
CA ALA A 278 13.66 3.97 28.24
C ALA A 278 14.58 4.95 28.97
N GLU A 279 14.45 6.26 28.71
CA GLU A 279 15.20 7.31 29.39
C GLU A 279 14.90 7.34 30.90
N LYS A 280 13.62 7.28 31.31
CA LYS A 280 13.21 7.22 32.72
C LYS A 280 13.76 6.00 33.45
N LEU A 281 13.91 4.89 32.76
CA LEU A 281 14.48 3.64 33.28
C LEU A 281 16.02 3.61 33.24
N GLY A 282 16.65 4.55 32.52
CA GLY A 282 18.10 4.55 32.30
C GLY A 282 18.59 3.42 31.41
N ILE A 283 17.73 2.91 30.54
CA ILE A 283 18.01 1.82 29.60
C ILE A 283 18.27 2.40 28.21
N ASP A 284 19.27 1.87 27.51
CA ASP A 284 19.54 2.23 26.11
C ASP A 284 18.32 1.97 25.23
N ALA A 285 18.03 2.88 24.29
CA ALA A 285 16.82 2.82 23.47
C ALA A 285 16.72 1.56 22.58
N LEU A 286 17.87 1.05 22.07
CA LEU A 286 17.89 -0.21 21.34
C LEU A 286 17.74 -1.43 22.26
N GLU A 287 18.40 -1.43 23.41
CA GLU A 287 18.25 -2.49 24.41
C GLU A 287 16.80 -2.61 24.88
N PHE A 288 16.16 -1.47 25.17
CA PHE A 288 14.77 -1.45 25.58
C PHE A 288 13.84 -2.08 24.52
N ARG A 289 14.09 -1.78 23.24
CA ARG A 289 13.34 -2.37 22.13
C ARG A 289 13.64 -3.86 21.95
N LEU A 290 14.89 -4.28 22.07
CA LEU A 290 15.28 -5.70 22.02
C LEU A 290 14.58 -6.53 23.10
N MET A 291 14.57 -6.03 24.34
CA MET A 291 13.92 -6.70 25.49
C MET A 291 12.43 -6.91 25.31
N ASN A 292 11.77 -6.00 24.57
CA ASN A 292 10.32 -5.94 24.42
C ASN A 292 9.84 -6.31 23.00
N SER A 293 10.73 -6.85 22.16
CA SER A 293 10.40 -7.22 20.80
C SER A 293 9.37 -8.32 20.72
N GLY A 294 8.36 -8.13 19.88
CA GLY A 294 7.50 -9.19 19.42
C GLY A 294 8.29 -10.21 18.60
N LYS A 295 8.07 -11.47 18.86
CA LYS A 295 8.72 -12.61 18.22
C LYS A 295 7.70 -13.60 17.70
N GLU A 296 8.17 -14.65 17.03
CA GLU A 296 7.30 -15.76 16.62
C GLU A 296 6.51 -16.31 17.82
N GLY A 297 5.19 -16.44 17.66
CA GLY A 297 4.29 -16.87 18.72
C GLY A 297 3.76 -15.75 19.62
N SER A 298 4.35 -14.54 19.64
CA SER A 298 3.79 -13.39 20.38
C SER A 298 2.43 -12.97 19.82
N ARG A 299 1.46 -12.77 20.68
CA ARG A 299 0.13 -12.27 20.30
C ARG A 299 0.11 -10.74 20.35
N ARG A 300 -0.26 -10.12 19.23
CA ARG A 300 -0.47 -8.67 19.18
C ARG A 300 -1.75 -8.26 19.89
N VAL A 301 -1.79 -7.05 20.43
CA VAL A 301 -3.00 -6.47 21.08
C VAL A 301 -4.22 -6.52 20.13
N THR A 302 -4.00 -6.39 18.82
CA THR A 302 -5.04 -6.48 17.80
C THR A 302 -5.48 -7.92 17.46
N GLY A 303 -4.96 -8.93 18.15
CA GLY A 303 -5.40 -10.32 18.09
C GLY A 303 -4.51 -11.32 17.36
N PRO A 304 -3.92 -11.01 16.20
CA PRO A 304 -3.09 -11.95 15.46
C PRO A 304 -1.84 -12.40 16.23
N VAL A 305 -1.44 -13.65 16.02
CA VAL A 305 -0.16 -14.19 16.48
C VAL A 305 0.90 -13.95 15.42
N ASN A 306 2.06 -13.47 15.83
CA ASN A 306 3.17 -13.24 14.91
C ASN A 306 3.68 -14.56 14.31
N PRO A 307 3.78 -14.66 12.98
CA PRO A 307 4.60 -15.69 12.35
C PRO A 307 6.08 -15.43 12.64
N HIS A 308 6.97 -16.16 11.98
CA HIS A 308 8.38 -15.80 12.00
C HIS A 308 8.60 -14.36 11.53
N VAL A 309 9.23 -13.54 12.37
CA VAL A 309 9.51 -12.12 12.12
C VAL A 309 10.97 -11.81 12.49
N GLY A 310 11.71 -11.17 11.58
CA GLY A 310 13.11 -10.82 11.77
C GLY A 310 13.33 -9.49 12.50
N TYR A 311 12.47 -9.13 13.45
CA TYR A 311 12.55 -7.84 14.13
C TYR A 311 13.74 -7.77 15.10
N ILE A 312 13.96 -8.84 15.86
CA ILE A 312 15.10 -8.94 16.79
C ILE A 312 16.43 -8.87 16.02
N GLU A 313 16.55 -9.61 14.93
CA GLU A 313 17.72 -9.61 14.06
C GLU A 313 17.98 -8.24 13.45
N THR A 314 16.93 -7.52 13.07
CA THR A 314 17.02 -6.15 12.56
C THR A 314 17.56 -5.18 13.61
N LEU A 315 17.05 -5.25 14.85
CA LEU A 315 17.53 -4.43 15.96
C LEU A 315 18.97 -4.79 16.34
N GLN A 316 19.32 -6.08 16.35
CA GLN A 316 20.67 -6.53 16.63
C GLN A 316 21.66 -6.03 15.57
N ALA A 317 21.30 -6.11 14.29
CA ALA A 317 22.11 -5.57 13.21
C ALA A 317 22.35 -4.05 13.34
N ALA A 318 21.30 -3.31 13.77
CA ALA A 318 21.43 -1.87 14.05
C ALA A 318 22.37 -1.60 15.23
N LYS A 319 22.28 -2.40 16.31
CA LYS A 319 23.13 -2.31 17.51
C LYS A 319 24.60 -2.60 17.19
N ASP A 320 24.86 -3.59 16.35
CA ASP A 320 26.21 -4.01 15.98
C ASP A 320 26.83 -3.07 14.94
N HIS A 321 26.02 -2.22 14.30
CA HIS A 321 26.51 -1.34 13.25
C HIS A 321 27.42 -0.24 13.80
N GLN A 322 28.51 0.05 13.08
CA GLN A 322 29.51 1.05 13.47
C GLN A 322 28.90 2.41 13.78
N HIS A 323 27.88 2.85 13.01
CA HIS A 323 27.21 4.13 13.22
C HIS A 323 26.59 4.24 14.63
N TYR A 324 25.97 3.19 15.14
CA TYR A 324 25.37 3.19 16.47
C TYR A 324 26.44 3.31 17.56
N ASN A 325 27.56 2.65 17.39
CA ASN A 325 28.66 2.60 18.37
C ASN A 325 29.64 3.77 18.25
N THR A 326 29.53 4.63 17.23
CA THR A 326 30.42 5.79 17.07
C THR A 326 29.99 6.90 18.03
N LYS A 327 30.94 7.44 18.80
CA LYS A 327 30.72 8.60 19.66
C LYS A 327 30.33 9.83 18.83
N LEU A 328 29.27 10.49 19.23
CA LEU A 328 28.86 11.76 18.61
C LEU A 328 29.80 12.88 19.08
N GLU A 329 30.51 13.49 18.15
CA GLU A 329 31.38 14.64 18.43
C GLU A 329 30.71 15.95 17.98
N GLY A 330 30.91 17.02 18.76
CA GLY A 330 30.36 18.34 18.48
C GLY A 330 29.06 18.67 19.21
N LYS A 331 28.68 19.96 19.14
CA LYS A 331 27.44 20.47 19.73
C LYS A 331 26.27 20.25 18.77
N LEU A 332 25.06 20.18 19.32
CA LEU A 332 23.79 20.07 18.57
C LEU A 332 23.69 18.80 17.69
N ARG A 333 24.24 17.70 18.17
CA ARG A 333 24.08 16.37 17.53
C ARG A 333 23.31 15.45 18.46
N GLY A 334 22.42 14.66 17.89
CA GLY A 334 21.66 13.63 18.57
C GLY A 334 21.58 12.36 17.72
N ARG A 335 21.32 11.25 18.38
CA ARG A 335 21.01 9.97 17.75
C ARG A 335 19.67 9.51 18.30
N GLY A 336 18.75 9.18 17.42
CA GLY A 336 17.47 8.62 17.76
C GLY A 336 17.32 7.21 17.19
N VAL A 337 16.45 6.42 17.79
CA VAL A 337 16.04 5.10 17.34
C VAL A 337 14.54 5.05 17.31
N ALA A 338 13.97 4.58 16.21
CA ALA A 338 12.54 4.32 16.10
C ALA A 338 12.32 3.06 15.26
N SER A 339 11.30 2.31 15.60
CA SER A 339 10.90 1.10 14.89
C SER A 339 9.61 1.35 14.12
N GLY A 340 9.44 0.70 12.98
CA GLY A 340 8.23 0.72 12.21
C GLY A 340 7.64 -0.68 12.04
N PHE A 341 6.33 -0.76 12.06
CA PHE A 341 5.60 -1.96 11.68
C PHE A 341 4.74 -1.66 10.46
N TRP A 342 4.81 -2.54 9.47
CA TRP A 342 3.93 -2.51 8.30
C TRP A 342 3.57 -3.93 7.87
N GLY A 343 2.26 -4.19 7.76
CA GLY A 343 1.77 -5.46 7.23
C GLY A 343 2.21 -5.61 5.77
N ASN A 344 2.91 -6.69 5.45
CA ASN A 344 3.26 -7.01 4.07
C ASN A 344 2.02 -7.51 3.33
N ASN A 345 1.40 -6.62 2.57
CA ASN A 345 0.22 -6.96 1.78
C ASN A 345 0.61 -7.73 0.53
N SER A 346 -0.24 -8.66 0.14
CA SER A 346 -0.19 -9.37 -1.12
C SER A 346 -1.50 -9.15 -1.88
N GLY A 347 -1.61 -9.71 -3.07
CA GLY A 347 -2.83 -9.65 -3.87
C GLY A 347 -2.61 -10.30 -5.24
N PRO A 348 -3.66 -10.43 -6.05
CA PRO A 348 -3.55 -10.98 -7.37
C PRO A 348 -2.67 -10.11 -8.26
N ALA A 349 -1.83 -10.76 -9.05
CA ALA A 349 -0.99 -10.16 -10.08
C ALA A 349 -0.83 -11.11 -11.26
N SER A 350 -0.56 -10.57 -12.42
CA SER A 350 -0.40 -11.34 -13.65
C SER A 350 0.89 -10.93 -14.38
N ALA A 351 1.56 -11.92 -14.97
CA ALA A 351 2.71 -11.73 -15.84
C ALA A 351 2.69 -12.76 -16.97
N VAL A 352 3.21 -12.37 -18.14
CA VAL A 352 3.41 -13.22 -19.31
C VAL A 352 4.83 -13.03 -19.79
N ALA A 353 5.58 -14.12 -19.91
CA ALA A 353 6.93 -14.13 -20.48
C ALA A 353 6.93 -14.89 -21.80
N VAL A 354 7.45 -14.27 -22.85
CA VAL A 354 7.58 -14.84 -24.18
C VAL A 354 9.05 -14.84 -24.58
N VAL A 355 9.59 -16.02 -24.88
CA VAL A 355 10.95 -16.15 -25.35
C VAL A 355 11.00 -15.95 -26.87
N ASN A 356 11.84 -15.03 -27.32
CA ASN A 356 12.09 -14.75 -28.71
C ASN A 356 13.21 -15.66 -29.26
N SER A 357 13.20 -15.93 -30.55
CA SER A 357 14.17 -16.84 -31.20
C SER A 357 15.64 -16.38 -31.08
N ASP A 358 15.86 -15.10 -30.78
CA ASP A 358 17.20 -14.52 -30.56
C ASP A 358 17.70 -14.70 -29.12
N GLY A 359 16.89 -15.29 -28.23
CA GLY A 359 17.19 -15.47 -26.81
C GLY A 359 16.81 -14.30 -25.92
N THR A 360 16.15 -13.28 -26.44
CA THR A 360 15.54 -12.23 -25.58
C THR A 360 14.20 -12.70 -25.03
N VAL A 361 13.75 -12.08 -23.95
CA VAL A 361 12.46 -12.37 -23.30
C VAL A 361 11.60 -11.11 -23.27
N SER A 362 10.45 -11.15 -23.93
CA SER A 362 9.42 -10.12 -23.78
C SER A 362 8.60 -10.42 -22.53
N LEU A 363 8.61 -9.52 -21.57
CA LEU A 363 7.86 -9.63 -20.31
C LEU A 363 6.73 -8.60 -20.31
N THR A 364 5.47 -9.07 -20.23
CA THR A 364 4.32 -8.19 -19.96
C THR A 364 3.83 -8.44 -18.55
N GLU A 365 3.72 -7.39 -17.76
CA GLU A 365 3.26 -7.48 -16.36
C GLU A 365 2.16 -6.45 -16.07
N GLY A 366 1.39 -6.65 -15.00
CA GLY A 366 0.15 -5.91 -14.77
C GLY A 366 0.25 -4.74 -13.80
N SER A 367 1.40 -4.45 -13.20
CA SER A 367 1.54 -3.32 -12.27
C SER A 367 2.09 -2.08 -12.97
N PRO A 368 1.46 -0.89 -12.85
CA PRO A 368 2.04 0.34 -13.37
C PRO A 368 3.43 0.60 -12.79
N ASP A 369 4.35 1.09 -13.62
CA ASP A 369 5.71 1.38 -13.21
C ASP A 369 5.80 2.63 -12.34
N ILE A 370 6.09 2.43 -11.07
CA ILE A 370 6.32 3.52 -10.10
C ILE A 370 7.71 3.32 -9.48
N GLY A 371 8.60 4.28 -9.72
CA GLY A 371 9.95 4.25 -9.17
C GLY A 371 10.84 3.15 -9.74
N GLY A 372 10.58 2.65 -10.95
CA GLY A 372 11.40 1.65 -11.64
C GLY A 372 11.03 0.20 -11.30
N SER A 373 9.80 -0.07 -10.82
CA SER A 373 9.36 -1.44 -10.50
C SER A 373 9.41 -2.38 -11.71
N ARG A 374 9.22 -1.87 -12.92
CA ARG A 374 9.32 -2.61 -14.18
C ARG A 374 10.69 -3.29 -14.35
N VAL A 375 11.78 -2.60 -14.00
CA VAL A 375 13.14 -3.18 -14.04
C VAL A 375 13.27 -4.30 -12.99
N ALA A 376 12.71 -4.13 -11.78
CA ALA A 376 12.73 -5.17 -10.77
C ALA A 376 12.00 -6.44 -11.25
N MET A 377 10.91 -6.30 -12.02
CA MET A 377 10.21 -7.45 -12.61
C MET A 377 11.08 -8.17 -13.64
N ALA A 378 11.84 -7.42 -14.47
CA ALA A 378 12.81 -8.01 -15.39
C ALA A 378 13.91 -8.77 -14.65
N MET A 379 14.40 -8.24 -13.51
CA MET A 379 15.42 -8.91 -12.69
C MET A 379 14.92 -10.25 -12.14
N HIS A 380 13.67 -10.36 -11.69
CA HIS A 380 13.10 -11.65 -11.26
C HIS A 380 13.13 -12.71 -12.38
N VAL A 381 12.79 -12.33 -13.60
CA VAL A 381 12.83 -13.24 -14.74
C VAL A 381 14.26 -13.62 -15.11
N ALA A 382 15.15 -12.62 -15.15
CA ALA A 382 16.55 -12.81 -15.50
C ALA A 382 17.26 -13.75 -14.50
N GLU A 383 16.99 -13.60 -13.22
CA GLU A 383 17.56 -14.46 -12.15
C GLU A 383 17.10 -15.92 -12.28
N VAL A 384 15.80 -16.16 -12.50
CA VAL A 384 15.26 -17.53 -12.68
C VAL A 384 15.85 -18.20 -13.91
N LEU A 385 15.97 -17.45 -15.02
CA LEU A 385 16.50 -17.95 -16.28
C LEU A 385 18.05 -17.88 -16.36
N ASN A 386 18.67 -17.25 -15.37
CA ASN A 386 20.11 -17.02 -15.33
C ASN A 386 20.69 -16.38 -16.61
N ILE A 387 19.95 -15.37 -17.14
CA ILE A 387 20.31 -14.59 -18.32
C ILE A 387 20.58 -13.13 -17.91
N PRO A 388 21.29 -12.33 -18.72
CA PRO A 388 21.44 -10.90 -18.47
C PRO A 388 20.07 -10.19 -18.38
N VAL A 389 19.94 -9.25 -17.45
CA VAL A 389 18.69 -8.48 -17.28
C VAL A 389 18.36 -7.65 -18.53
N GLU A 390 19.37 -7.25 -19.27
CA GLU A 390 19.28 -6.51 -20.52
C GLU A 390 18.57 -7.30 -21.63
N ASP A 391 18.58 -8.63 -21.54
CA ASP A 391 17.88 -9.51 -22.48
C ASP A 391 16.38 -9.66 -22.15
N VAL A 392 15.93 -9.18 -20.99
CA VAL A 392 14.52 -9.14 -20.63
C VAL A 392 13.94 -7.75 -20.96
N LYS A 393 12.89 -7.69 -21.76
CA LYS A 393 12.22 -6.48 -22.22
C LYS A 393 10.87 -6.32 -21.49
N PRO A 394 10.83 -5.63 -20.33
CA PRO A 394 9.62 -5.48 -19.56
C PRO A 394 8.71 -4.39 -20.11
N GLN A 395 7.40 -4.64 -20.10
CA GLN A 395 6.36 -3.67 -20.41
C GLN A 395 5.15 -3.86 -19.48
N VAL A 396 4.42 -2.78 -19.23
CA VAL A 396 3.17 -2.84 -18.48
C VAL A 396 2.01 -3.09 -19.44
N GLY A 397 1.20 -4.12 -19.16
CA GLY A 397 0.03 -4.46 -19.95
C GLY A 397 -1.17 -3.58 -19.66
N ASP A 398 -2.06 -3.41 -20.64
CA ASP A 398 -3.36 -2.79 -20.45
C ASP A 398 -4.42 -3.80 -19.97
N THR A 399 -5.64 -3.35 -19.66
CA THR A 399 -6.70 -4.21 -19.11
C THR A 399 -7.26 -5.26 -20.06
N ASP A 400 -6.90 -5.21 -21.35
CA ASP A 400 -7.31 -6.20 -22.35
C ASP A 400 -6.18 -7.19 -22.68
N SER A 401 -4.92 -6.82 -22.40
CA SER A 401 -3.72 -7.58 -22.80
C SER A 401 -3.07 -8.37 -21.67
N ILE A 402 -3.45 -8.14 -20.40
CA ILE A 402 -2.90 -8.83 -19.23
C ILE A 402 -4.02 -9.23 -18.25
N GLY A 403 -3.80 -10.26 -17.47
CA GLY A 403 -4.72 -10.67 -16.40
C GLY A 403 -4.83 -9.64 -15.28
N PHE A 404 -5.90 -9.76 -14.49
CA PHE A 404 -6.17 -8.83 -13.39
C PHE A 404 -4.97 -8.72 -12.45
N THR A 405 -4.59 -7.48 -12.17
CA THR A 405 -3.56 -7.13 -11.21
C THR A 405 -4.11 -6.08 -10.25
N SER A 406 -4.03 -6.35 -8.97
CA SER A 406 -4.48 -5.41 -7.94
C SER A 406 -3.63 -4.14 -7.95
N ASN A 407 -4.22 -3.06 -7.42
CA ASN A 407 -3.60 -1.73 -7.38
C ASN A 407 -2.19 -1.75 -6.77
N THR A 408 -1.30 -0.90 -7.26
CA THR A 408 0.01 -0.66 -6.66
C THR A 408 -0.17 0.06 -5.34
N GLY A 409 0.00 -0.65 -4.24
CA GLY A 409 -0.19 -0.15 -2.89
C GLY A 409 0.29 -1.15 -1.85
N GLY A 410 0.41 -0.71 -0.58
CA GLY A 410 0.80 -1.57 0.53
C GLY A 410 2.23 -2.14 0.45
N SER A 411 3.11 -1.56 -0.38
CA SER A 411 4.49 -2.02 -0.62
C SER A 411 4.56 -3.44 -1.18
N SER A 412 3.58 -3.85 -1.99
CA SER A 412 3.41 -5.24 -2.40
C SER A 412 3.88 -5.58 -3.82
N VAL A 413 4.20 -4.60 -4.67
CA VAL A 413 4.45 -4.84 -6.11
C VAL A 413 5.63 -5.78 -6.35
N THR A 414 6.78 -5.51 -5.74
CA THR A 414 7.98 -6.35 -5.92
C THR A 414 7.71 -7.79 -5.48
N PHE A 415 6.91 -7.99 -4.42
CA PHE A 415 6.54 -9.30 -3.96
C PHE A 415 5.48 -9.96 -4.87
N LYS A 416 4.27 -9.37 -5.00
CA LYS A 416 3.14 -10.03 -5.70
C LYS A 416 3.36 -10.15 -7.20
N THR A 417 3.80 -9.05 -7.87
CA THR A 417 4.05 -9.06 -9.31
C THR A 417 5.37 -9.74 -9.62
N GLY A 418 6.38 -9.58 -8.76
CA GLY A 418 7.61 -10.35 -8.83
C GLY A 418 7.36 -11.85 -8.73
N TRP A 419 6.45 -12.29 -7.86
CA TRP A 419 6.05 -13.71 -7.78
C TRP A 419 5.37 -14.19 -9.06
N ALA A 420 4.51 -13.36 -9.68
CA ALA A 420 3.92 -13.68 -10.98
C ALA A 420 5.00 -13.80 -12.07
N CYS A 421 5.97 -12.90 -12.09
CA CYS A 421 7.11 -12.94 -13.01
C CYS A 421 8.01 -14.16 -12.76
N TYR A 422 8.28 -14.49 -11.51
CA TYR A 422 9.00 -15.70 -11.13
C TYR A 422 8.31 -16.95 -11.66
N ASN A 423 6.99 -17.09 -11.45
CA ASN A 423 6.22 -18.24 -11.94
C ASN A 423 6.20 -18.31 -13.47
N ALA A 424 6.07 -17.17 -14.16
CA ALA A 424 6.14 -17.13 -15.61
C ALA A 424 7.52 -17.60 -16.12
N ALA A 425 8.61 -17.18 -15.48
CA ALA A 425 9.96 -17.61 -15.81
C ALA A 425 10.18 -19.11 -15.51
N GLN A 426 9.65 -19.64 -14.41
CA GLN A 426 9.68 -21.08 -14.12
C GLN A 426 8.94 -21.88 -15.18
N SER A 427 7.78 -21.39 -15.65
CA SER A 427 7.06 -22.03 -16.77
C SER A 427 7.88 -22.02 -18.06
N VAL A 428 8.57 -20.92 -18.36
CA VAL A 428 9.50 -20.86 -19.51
C VAL A 428 10.62 -21.91 -19.37
N LYS A 429 11.24 -21.97 -18.20
CA LYS A 429 12.30 -22.94 -17.90
C LYS A 429 11.84 -24.38 -18.13
N GLN A 430 10.64 -24.71 -17.63
CA GLN A 430 10.05 -26.04 -17.80
C GLN A 430 9.79 -26.38 -19.28
N GLN A 431 9.20 -25.45 -20.04
CA GLN A 431 8.96 -25.63 -21.47
C GLN A 431 10.25 -25.82 -22.29
N MET A 432 11.33 -25.16 -21.88
CA MET A 432 12.64 -25.34 -22.49
C MET A 432 13.25 -26.71 -22.19
N VAL A 433 13.09 -27.22 -20.96
CA VAL A 433 13.48 -28.60 -20.58
C VAL A 433 12.73 -29.62 -21.44
N GLU A 434 11.41 -29.51 -21.52
CA GLU A 434 10.57 -30.38 -22.35
C GLU A 434 10.95 -30.31 -23.83
N ARG A 435 11.32 -29.13 -24.32
CA ARG A 435 11.75 -28.98 -25.71
C ARG A 435 13.12 -29.62 -25.99
N ALA A 436 14.07 -29.47 -25.05
CA ALA A 436 15.38 -30.11 -25.15
C ALA A 436 15.24 -31.66 -25.11
N ALA A 437 14.43 -32.17 -24.18
CA ALA A 437 14.12 -33.60 -24.06
C ALA A 437 13.56 -34.18 -25.40
N LYS A 438 12.62 -33.47 -26.04
CA LYS A 438 12.07 -33.84 -27.35
C LYS A 438 13.11 -33.81 -28.48
N ILE A 439 14.02 -32.83 -28.46
CA ILE A 439 15.09 -32.74 -29.48
C ILE A 439 16.10 -33.88 -29.34
N TRP A 440 16.38 -34.29 -28.11
CA TRP A 440 17.33 -35.37 -27.80
C TRP A 440 16.69 -36.75 -27.70
N GLU A 441 15.34 -36.83 -27.78
CA GLU A 441 14.56 -38.08 -27.68
C GLU A 441 14.80 -38.81 -26.34
N ILE A 442 14.84 -38.05 -25.25
CA ILE A 442 15.07 -38.53 -23.85
C ILE A 442 13.92 -38.05 -22.92
N PRO A 443 13.79 -38.67 -21.75
CA PRO A 443 12.87 -38.19 -20.72
C PRO A 443 13.24 -36.79 -20.21
N ASP A 444 12.23 -36.00 -19.80
CA ASP A 444 12.42 -34.64 -19.25
C ASP A 444 13.27 -34.65 -17.98
N GLU A 445 13.14 -35.69 -17.17
CA GLU A 445 13.92 -35.89 -15.94
C GLU A 445 15.42 -36.07 -16.16
N ASP A 446 15.86 -36.42 -17.36
CA ASP A 446 17.28 -36.54 -17.74
C ASP A 446 17.90 -35.22 -18.18
N VAL A 447 17.08 -34.17 -18.33
CA VAL A 447 17.54 -32.82 -18.69
C VAL A 447 17.72 -31.98 -17.41
N GLU A 448 18.86 -31.31 -17.28
CA GLU A 448 19.15 -30.31 -16.25
C GLU A 448 19.23 -28.92 -16.88
N TYR A 449 18.59 -27.92 -16.22
CA TYR A 449 18.76 -26.51 -16.54
C TYR A 449 19.66 -25.85 -15.50
N LYS A 450 20.84 -25.45 -15.86
CA LYS A 450 21.83 -24.82 -14.98
C LYS A 450 22.59 -23.74 -15.72
N GLU A 451 22.74 -22.55 -15.12
CA GLU A 451 23.55 -21.45 -15.66
C GLU A 451 23.17 -21.07 -17.13
N ALA A 452 21.87 -20.98 -17.43
CA ALA A 452 21.32 -20.73 -18.76
C ALA A 452 21.73 -21.78 -19.82
N VAL A 453 22.05 -23.00 -19.39
CA VAL A 453 22.36 -24.14 -20.24
C VAL A 453 21.46 -25.31 -19.89
N LEU A 454 20.87 -25.93 -20.92
CA LEU A 454 20.25 -27.24 -20.81
C LEU A 454 21.29 -28.30 -21.15
N GLN A 455 21.41 -29.33 -20.32
CA GLN A 455 22.35 -30.40 -20.52
C GLN A 455 21.75 -31.75 -20.09
N HIS A 456 22.17 -32.82 -20.73
CA HIS A 456 21.84 -34.16 -20.27
C HIS A 456 22.65 -34.48 -19.01
N LYS A 457 22.01 -35.08 -17.99
CA LYS A 457 22.63 -35.33 -16.68
C LYS A 457 23.86 -36.23 -16.71
N SER A 458 23.95 -37.13 -17.69
CA SER A 458 25.04 -38.10 -17.82
C SER A 458 25.79 -38.07 -19.16
N ASP A 459 25.32 -37.31 -20.16
CA ASP A 459 25.96 -37.15 -21.47
C ASP A 459 26.36 -35.69 -21.71
N PRO A 460 27.66 -35.32 -21.57
CA PRO A 460 28.11 -33.96 -21.73
C PRO A 460 28.06 -33.41 -23.15
N GLU A 461 27.91 -34.28 -24.17
CA GLU A 461 27.77 -33.87 -25.57
C GLU A 461 26.39 -33.27 -25.86
N LEU A 462 25.36 -33.69 -25.12
CA LEU A 462 24.01 -33.18 -25.26
C LEU A 462 23.82 -31.93 -24.39
N LYS A 463 24.11 -30.76 -24.96
CA LYS A 463 23.95 -29.46 -24.33
C LYS A 463 23.48 -28.39 -25.30
N LEU A 464 22.65 -27.47 -24.83
CA LEU A 464 22.17 -26.29 -25.53
C LEU A 464 22.16 -25.08 -24.60
N THR A 465 22.70 -23.97 -25.08
CA THR A 465 22.54 -22.69 -24.35
C THR A 465 21.10 -22.19 -24.43
N PHE A 466 20.70 -21.27 -23.55
CA PHE A 466 19.39 -20.61 -23.57
C PHE A 466 19.05 -20.07 -24.98
N LYS A 467 19.98 -19.39 -25.62
CA LYS A 467 19.82 -18.85 -26.95
C LYS A 467 19.64 -19.95 -28.05
N GLN A 468 20.35 -21.05 -27.91
CA GLN A 468 20.25 -22.15 -28.87
C GLN A 468 18.92 -22.90 -28.78
N ILE A 469 18.39 -23.08 -27.55
CA ILE A 469 17.07 -23.69 -27.38
C ILE A 469 15.96 -22.70 -27.78
N ALA A 470 16.11 -21.40 -27.46
CA ALA A 470 15.17 -20.36 -27.85
C ALA A 470 14.91 -20.35 -29.36
N ALA A 471 15.97 -20.47 -30.16
CA ALA A 471 15.85 -20.58 -31.63
C ALA A 471 15.14 -21.84 -32.13
N ARG A 472 14.91 -22.84 -31.26
CA ARG A 472 14.31 -24.14 -31.56
C ARG A 472 12.97 -24.38 -30.86
N MET A 473 12.43 -23.35 -30.16
CA MET A 473 11.15 -23.48 -29.47
C MET A 473 9.96 -23.65 -30.42
N ILE A 474 10.02 -23.04 -31.60
CA ILE A 474 9.02 -23.23 -32.65
C ILE A 474 9.42 -24.43 -33.48
N PRO A 475 8.56 -25.48 -33.64
CA PRO A 475 8.81 -26.58 -34.56
C PRO A 475 8.86 -26.04 -35.99
N THR A 476 9.95 -26.26 -36.70
CA THR A 476 10.05 -26.04 -38.14
C THR A 476 9.41 -27.18 -38.88
#